data_04b964c775767615682556fe211be87f
#
_entry.id   04b964c775767615682556fe211be87f
#
_cell.length_a   1.000
_cell.length_b   1.000
_cell.length_c   1.000
_cell.angle_alpha   90.00
_cell.angle_beta   90.00
_cell.angle_gamma   90.00
#
_symmetry.space_group_name_H-M   'P 1'
#
loop_
_entity.id
_entity.type
_entity.pdbx_description
1 polymer ?
#
loop_
_entity_poly.entity_id
_entity_poly.type
_entity_poly.pdbx_seq_one_letter_code
_entity_poly.pdbx_strand_id
1 'polypeptide(L)'
;VITKQTLTLEKVFNDYQSSRGTNLEESTIKGYASIINNQLGDWKQTSLSEIKRSMVEERFFEITHGTGKFIHMDGSPTRANTMIRVLRAIYNYAMGQYVDSQEEPLILSNPTKIISHNKSWNREKSRIGIVEDYKLKDWYEGIMKLPEHDKNKRDGNSSEVARDFFIFLLFTGLRRNEALELKWEDIDFRDNSFMIEDTKNHERHKMPLTNVLIDVLERRKNDTGNPYVFEGEKPNSHLTPPK
;
A
#
# COMPACT_ATOMS: atom_id res chain seq x y z
N VAL A 1 5.97 -0.04 36.31
CA VAL A 1 6.50 -1.40 36.11
C VAL A 1 5.74 -2.03 34.95
N ILE A 2 6.46 -2.49 33.93
CA ILE A 2 5.86 -3.21 32.80
C ILE A 2 5.60 -4.64 33.24
N THR A 3 4.36 -5.09 33.13
CA THR A 3 3.95 -6.46 33.44
C THR A 3 3.27 -7.09 32.23
N LYS A 4 3.12 -8.42 32.22
CA LYS A 4 2.41 -9.13 31.13
C LYS A 4 1.00 -8.54 30.87
N GLN A 5 0.30 -8.18 31.93
CA GLN A 5 -1.06 -7.62 31.88
C GLN A 5 -1.11 -6.22 31.26
N THR A 6 -0.06 -5.42 31.42
CA THR A 6 0.00 -4.05 30.87
C THR A 6 0.38 -4.02 29.39
N LEU A 7 0.80 -5.14 28.80
CA LEU A 7 1.17 -5.25 27.38
C LEU A 7 -0.05 -5.54 26.52
N THR A 8 -0.95 -4.55 26.40
CA THR A 8 -2.11 -4.64 25.53
C THR A 8 -1.71 -4.57 24.05
N LEU A 9 -2.55 -5.08 23.16
CA LEU A 9 -2.30 -5.04 21.72
C LEU A 9 -2.07 -3.60 21.23
N GLU A 10 -2.88 -2.65 21.67
CA GLU A 10 -2.76 -1.24 21.29
C GLU A 10 -1.46 -0.62 21.78
N LYS A 11 -1.10 -0.84 23.06
CA LYS A 11 0.16 -0.34 23.61
C LYS A 11 1.36 -0.87 22.81
N VAL A 12 1.43 -2.18 22.60
CA VAL A 12 2.55 -2.80 21.88
C VAL A 12 2.60 -2.34 20.43
N PHE A 13 1.43 -2.15 19.78
CA PHE A 13 1.37 -1.60 18.43
C PHE A 13 1.91 -0.16 18.36
N ASN A 14 1.55 0.71 19.31
CA ASN A 14 2.05 2.08 19.39
C ASN A 14 3.58 2.10 19.60
N ASP A 15 4.09 1.26 20.50
CA ASP A 15 5.52 1.14 20.73
C ASP A 15 6.26 0.58 19.49
N TYR A 16 5.64 -0.38 18.78
CA TYR A 16 6.14 -0.88 17.50
C TYR A 16 6.22 0.22 16.42
N GLN A 17 5.17 1.03 16.29
CA GLN A 17 5.18 2.16 15.36
C GLN A 17 6.26 3.18 15.70
N SER A 18 6.42 3.52 16.98
CA SER A 18 7.44 4.47 17.44
C SER A 18 8.86 3.96 17.20
N SER A 19 9.09 2.67 17.40
CA SER A 19 10.41 2.03 17.24
C SER A 19 10.80 1.78 15.78
N ARG A 20 9.81 1.46 14.92
CA ARG A 20 10.03 1.04 13.53
C ARG A 20 9.62 2.09 12.51
N GLY A 21 8.96 3.18 12.94
CA GLY A 21 8.38 4.19 12.05
C GLY A 21 9.37 4.88 11.12
N THR A 22 10.64 4.96 11.50
CA THR A 22 11.72 5.48 10.65
C THR A 22 12.18 4.50 9.56
N ASN A 23 11.89 3.20 9.73
CA ASN A 23 12.34 2.13 8.83
C ASN A 23 11.20 1.48 8.03
N LEU A 24 9.96 1.94 8.23
CA LEU A 24 8.79 1.44 7.52
C LEU A 24 8.14 2.55 6.72
N GLU A 25 7.76 2.23 5.50
CA GLU A 25 6.94 3.11 4.68
C GLU A 25 5.66 3.54 5.43
N GLU A 26 5.30 4.80 5.33
CA GLU A 26 4.09 5.36 5.96
C GLU A 26 2.83 4.59 5.56
N SER A 27 2.77 4.14 4.30
CA SER A 27 1.71 3.31 3.75
C SER A 27 1.58 1.96 4.48
N THR A 28 2.69 1.35 4.86
CA THR A 28 2.73 0.11 5.65
C THR A 28 2.19 0.34 7.06
N ILE A 29 2.59 1.43 7.71
CA ILE A 29 2.11 1.80 9.04
C ILE A 29 0.59 2.05 9.02
N LYS A 30 0.09 2.81 8.02
CA LYS A 30 -1.34 3.03 7.81
C LYS A 30 -2.09 1.73 7.56
N GLY A 31 -1.50 0.82 6.79
CA GLY A 31 -2.05 -0.52 6.55
C GLY A 31 -2.18 -1.34 7.84
N TYR A 32 -1.15 -1.34 8.68
CA TYR A 32 -1.17 -2.02 9.98
C TYR A 32 -2.22 -1.42 10.91
N ALA A 33 -2.28 -0.09 11.02
CA ALA A 33 -3.28 0.61 11.81
C ALA A 33 -4.71 0.27 11.35
N SER A 34 -4.94 0.20 10.04
CA SER A 34 -6.23 -0.22 9.49
C SER A 34 -6.61 -1.65 9.92
N ILE A 35 -5.68 -2.59 9.89
CA ILE A 35 -5.91 -3.96 10.36
C ILE A 35 -6.23 -3.99 11.86
N ILE A 36 -5.46 -3.29 12.68
CA ILE A 36 -5.69 -3.23 14.13
C ILE A 36 -7.04 -2.63 14.45
N ASN A 37 -7.43 -1.55 13.76
CA ASN A 37 -8.69 -0.87 14.04
C ASN A 37 -9.92 -1.66 13.56
N ASN A 38 -9.84 -2.26 12.37
CA ASN A 38 -11.02 -2.84 11.72
C ASN A 38 -11.18 -4.34 11.98
N GLN A 39 -10.08 -5.11 12.12
CA GLN A 39 -10.13 -6.54 12.32
C GLN A 39 -9.88 -6.99 13.76
N LEU A 40 -9.14 -6.18 14.53
CA LEU A 40 -8.73 -6.48 15.90
C LEU A 40 -9.13 -5.38 16.90
N GLY A 41 -10.09 -4.52 16.52
CA GLY A 41 -10.49 -3.38 17.34
C GLY A 41 -10.96 -3.74 18.76
N ASP A 42 -11.65 -4.87 18.89
CA ASP A 42 -12.11 -5.42 20.17
C ASP A 42 -10.99 -6.06 21.01
N TRP A 43 -9.82 -6.33 20.41
CA TRP A 43 -8.65 -6.86 21.12
C TRP A 43 -7.66 -5.77 21.54
N LYS A 44 -7.90 -4.52 21.20
CA LYS A 44 -6.96 -3.44 21.46
C LYS A 44 -6.53 -3.35 22.92
N GLN A 45 -7.50 -3.48 23.83
CA GLN A 45 -7.26 -3.43 25.27
C GLN A 45 -6.93 -4.81 25.89
N THR A 46 -6.96 -5.87 25.09
CA THR A 46 -6.61 -7.21 25.55
C THR A 46 -5.10 -7.34 25.64
N SER A 47 -4.62 -7.91 26.75
CA SER A 47 -3.19 -8.24 26.89
C SER A 47 -2.77 -9.27 25.85
N LEU A 48 -1.57 -9.13 25.28
CA LEU A 48 -1.03 -10.11 24.34
C LEU A 48 -0.94 -11.51 24.97
N SER A 49 -0.73 -11.61 26.29
CA SER A 49 -0.69 -12.90 26.99
C SER A 49 -2.06 -13.60 27.07
N GLU A 50 -3.15 -12.87 26.89
CA GLU A 50 -4.53 -13.38 26.95
C GLU A 50 -5.09 -13.79 25.57
N ILE A 51 -4.48 -13.31 24.48
CA ILE A 51 -4.90 -13.69 23.12
C ILE A 51 -4.45 -15.13 22.84
N LYS A 52 -5.41 -16.05 22.88
CA LYS A 52 -5.17 -17.48 22.71
C LYS A 52 -5.13 -17.90 21.24
N ARG A 53 -4.54 -19.06 20.97
CA ARG A 53 -4.50 -19.65 19.61
C ARG A 53 -5.89 -19.84 19.03
N SER A 54 -6.86 -20.31 19.82
CA SER A 54 -8.26 -20.49 19.39
C SER A 54 -8.91 -19.18 18.96
N MET A 55 -8.66 -18.08 19.67
CA MET A 55 -9.15 -16.76 19.30
C MET A 55 -8.59 -16.32 17.94
N VAL A 56 -7.30 -16.58 17.67
CA VAL A 56 -6.65 -16.26 16.41
C VAL A 56 -7.23 -17.08 15.25
N GLU A 57 -7.46 -18.39 15.46
CA GLU A 57 -8.06 -19.26 14.44
C GLU A 57 -9.51 -18.85 14.14
N GLU A 58 -10.31 -18.58 15.16
CA GLU A 58 -11.69 -18.14 15.02
C GLU A 58 -11.75 -16.82 14.24
N ARG A 59 -10.95 -15.80 14.64
CA ARG A 59 -10.90 -14.51 13.95
C ARG A 59 -10.43 -14.65 12.49
N PHE A 60 -9.47 -15.52 12.24
CA PHE A 60 -9.01 -15.82 10.89
C PHE A 60 -10.14 -16.43 10.04
N PHE A 61 -10.89 -17.36 10.60
CA PHE A 61 -12.04 -17.98 9.94
C PHE A 61 -13.16 -16.97 9.67
N GLU A 62 -13.53 -16.16 10.67
CA GLU A 62 -14.56 -15.12 10.56
C GLU A 62 -14.27 -14.15 9.41
N ILE A 63 -13.02 -13.63 9.32
CA ILE A 63 -12.63 -12.69 8.26
C ILE A 63 -12.59 -13.40 6.90
N THR A 64 -12.12 -14.65 6.86
CA THR A 64 -12.03 -15.42 5.63
C THR A 64 -13.39 -15.61 4.98
N HIS A 65 -14.43 -15.90 5.78
CA HIS A 65 -15.74 -16.29 5.29
C HIS A 65 -16.82 -15.20 5.43
N GLY A 66 -16.52 -14.06 6.07
CA GLY A 66 -17.52 -13.04 6.34
C GLY A 66 -18.57 -13.50 7.34
N THR A 67 -18.15 -14.15 8.42
CA THR A 67 -19.02 -14.68 9.47
C THR A 67 -18.76 -14.00 10.82
N GLY A 68 -19.50 -14.38 11.87
CA GLY A 68 -19.33 -13.82 13.20
C GLY A 68 -19.43 -12.29 13.18
N LYS A 69 -18.42 -11.61 13.69
CA LYS A 69 -18.36 -10.14 13.70
C LYS A 69 -18.30 -9.50 12.30
N PHE A 70 -17.95 -10.26 11.28
CA PHE A 70 -17.79 -9.81 9.91
C PHE A 70 -18.92 -10.25 8.99
N ILE A 71 -20.07 -10.68 9.56
CA ILE A 71 -21.25 -11.16 8.81
C ILE A 71 -21.83 -10.13 7.83
N HIS A 72 -21.58 -8.84 8.05
CA HIS A 72 -22.01 -7.76 7.16
C HIS A 72 -20.98 -7.40 6.08
N MET A 73 -19.89 -8.15 6.01
CA MET A 73 -18.81 -7.95 5.05
C MET A 73 -18.65 -9.21 4.20
N ASP A 74 -18.35 -9.02 2.92
CA ASP A 74 -17.91 -10.15 2.11
C ASP A 74 -16.62 -10.75 2.68
N GLY A 75 -16.56 -12.07 2.71
CA GLY A 75 -15.37 -12.78 3.16
C GLY A 75 -14.12 -12.34 2.39
N SER A 76 -13.01 -12.19 3.08
CA SER A 76 -11.75 -11.71 2.51
C SER A 76 -10.56 -12.56 2.94
N PRO A 77 -10.25 -13.64 2.21
CA PRO A 77 -9.09 -14.50 2.47
C PRO A 77 -7.76 -13.73 2.56
N THR A 78 -7.54 -12.77 1.66
CA THR A 78 -6.32 -11.95 1.65
C THR A 78 -6.23 -11.06 2.90
N ARG A 79 -7.35 -10.49 3.33
CA ARG A 79 -7.40 -9.66 4.55
C ARG A 79 -7.14 -10.49 5.80
N ALA A 80 -7.67 -11.71 5.87
CA ALA A 80 -7.39 -12.65 6.95
C ALA A 80 -5.89 -12.98 7.02
N ASN A 81 -5.26 -13.31 5.89
CA ASN A 81 -3.82 -13.52 5.82
C ASN A 81 -3.03 -12.26 6.27
N THR A 82 -3.45 -11.08 5.83
CA THR A 82 -2.80 -9.81 6.22
C THR A 82 -2.91 -9.58 7.73
N MET A 83 -4.07 -9.82 8.33
CA MET A 83 -4.26 -9.72 9.78
C MET A 83 -3.28 -10.62 10.54
N ILE A 84 -3.09 -11.88 10.11
CA ILE A 84 -2.10 -12.78 10.74
C ILE A 84 -0.68 -12.25 10.58
N ARG A 85 -0.31 -11.70 9.41
CA ARG A 85 1.04 -11.14 9.19
C ARG A 85 1.30 -9.96 10.13
N VAL A 86 0.32 -9.04 10.27
CA VAL A 86 0.41 -7.87 11.16
C VAL A 86 0.52 -8.31 12.61
N LEU A 87 -0.39 -9.17 13.07
CA LEU A 87 -0.40 -9.67 14.44
C LEU A 87 0.91 -10.41 14.77
N ARG A 88 1.43 -11.22 13.81
CA ARG A 88 2.72 -11.90 13.95
C ARG A 88 3.88 -10.92 14.15
N ALA A 89 3.91 -9.83 13.39
CA ALA A 89 4.96 -8.81 13.51
C ALA A 89 4.94 -8.15 14.90
N ILE A 90 3.75 -7.82 15.41
CA ILE A 90 3.57 -7.23 16.75
C ILE A 90 4.05 -8.20 17.85
N TYR A 91 3.66 -9.48 17.77
CA TYR A 91 4.13 -10.48 18.73
C TYR A 91 5.64 -10.68 18.69
N ASN A 92 6.23 -10.78 17.49
CA ASN A 92 7.67 -10.95 17.35
C ASN A 92 8.43 -9.74 17.91
N TYR A 93 7.92 -8.53 17.72
CA TYR A 93 8.43 -7.33 18.34
C TYR A 93 8.32 -7.41 19.87
N ALA A 94 7.15 -7.77 20.39
CA ALA A 94 6.91 -7.88 21.82
C ALA A 94 7.82 -8.89 22.50
N MET A 95 8.04 -10.04 21.88
CA MET A 95 8.91 -11.11 22.38
C MET A 95 10.39 -10.68 22.48
N GLY A 96 10.84 -9.80 21.57
CA GLY A 96 12.21 -9.29 21.61
C GLY A 96 12.39 -8.02 22.44
N GLN A 97 11.31 -7.23 22.61
CA GLN A 97 11.43 -5.90 23.22
C GLN A 97 11.12 -5.90 24.73
N TYR A 98 10.19 -6.76 25.17
CA TYR A 98 9.76 -6.75 26.56
C TYR A 98 10.29 -7.98 27.29
N VAL A 99 11.28 -7.72 28.14
CA VAL A 99 11.95 -8.72 28.98
C VAL A 99 11.77 -8.38 30.46
N ASP A 100 11.92 -9.37 31.32
CA ASP A 100 11.93 -9.17 32.76
C ASP A 100 13.32 -8.77 33.26
N SER A 101 13.50 -8.75 34.58
CA SER A 101 14.78 -8.40 35.23
C SER A 101 15.90 -9.44 35.00
N GLN A 102 15.55 -10.60 34.44
CA GLN A 102 16.50 -11.68 34.11
C GLN A 102 16.71 -11.77 32.57
N GLU A 103 16.26 -10.75 31.83
CA GLU A 103 16.28 -10.71 30.37
C GLU A 103 15.45 -11.79 29.69
N GLU A 104 14.50 -12.42 30.41
CA GLU A 104 13.59 -13.40 29.84
C GLU A 104 12.36 -12.70 29.25
N PRO A 105 11.88 -13.12 28.06
CA PRO A 105 10.75 -12.50 27.41
C PRO A 105 9.46 -12.54 28.25
N LEU A 106 8.80 -11.41 28.41
CA LEU A 106 7.50 -11.34 29.08
C LEU A 106 6.40 -12.07 28.24
N ILE A 107 6.53 -12.08 26.93
CA ILE A 107 5.64 -12.79 26.01
C ILE A 107 6.39 -14.01 25.46
N LEU A 108 6.02 -15.21 25.91
CA LEU A 108 6.78 -16.43 25.65
C LEU A 108 6.46 -17.09 24.31
N SER A 109 5.28 -16.82 23.72
CA SER A 109 4.87 -17.48 22.49
C SER A 109 4.01 -16.57 21.60
N ASN A 110 4.08 -16.81 20.29
CA ASN A 110 3.28 -16.13 19.30
C ASN A 110 2.11 -17.03 18.86
N PRO A 111 0.86 -16.71 19.22
CA PRO A 111 -0.31 -17.55 18.93
C PRO A 111 -0.60 -17.66 17.44
N THR A 112 -0.12 -16.72 16.60
CA THR A 112 -0.35 -16.77 15.14
C THR A 112 0.37 -17.93 14.46
N LYS A 113 1.35 -18.56 15.14
CA LYS A 113 2.06 -19.74 14.62
C LYS A 113 1.12 -20.91 14.31
N ILE A 114 -0.05 -20.97 14.97
CA ILE A 114 -1.05 -22.02 14.74
C ILE A 114 -1.50 -22.09 13.28
N ILE A 115 -1.67 -20.96 12.60
CA ILE A 115 -2.09 -20.90 11.20
C ILE A 115 -1.08 -21.59 10.27
N SER A 116 0.22 -21.41 10.53
CA SER A 116 1.27 -22.11 9.77
C SER A 116 1.38 -23.58 10.16
N HIS A 117 1.22 -23.91 11.46
CA HIS A 117 1.28 -25.27 11.96
C HIS A 117 0.17 -26.14 11.33
N ASN A 118 -1.05 -25.62 11.30
CA ASN A 118 -2.22 -26.29 10.73
C ASN A 118 -2.30 -26.17 9.19
N LYS A 119 -1.33 -25.51 8.54
CA LYS A 119 -1.34 -25.22 7.10
C LYS A 119 -2.62 -24.52 6.62
N SER A 120 -3.21 -23.69 7.49
CA SER A 120 -4.52 -23.05 7.29
C SER A 120 -4.46 -21.74 6.50
N TRP A 121 -3.30 -21.33 5.98
CA TRP A 121 -3.20 -20.11 5.17
C TRP A 121 -4.14 -20.15 3.97
N ASN A 122 -4.86 -19.07 3.76
CA ASN A 122 -5.67 -18.91 2.56
C ASN A 122 -4.78 -18.82 1.32
N ARG A 123 -5.18 -19.51 0.25
CA ARG A 123 -4.50 -19.40 -1.05
C ARG A 123 -4.82 -18.06 -1.68
N GLU A 124 -3.81 -17.22 -1.84
CA GLU A 124 -3.94 -15.96 -2.54
C GLU A 124 -3.70 -16.19 -4.03
N LYS A 125 -4.68 -15.80 -4.86
CA LYS A 125 -4.51 -15.79 -6.31
C LYS A 125 -3.94 -14.43 -6.73
N SER A 126 -2.86 -14.44 -7.50
CA SER A 126 -2.38 -13.23 -8.16
C SER A 126 -3.47 -12.67 -9.08
N ARG A 127 -3.70 -11.37 -9.04
CA ARG A 127 -4.55 -10.71 -10.04
C ARG A 127 -3.77 -10.69 -11.36
N ILE A 128 -4.29 -11.39 -12.35
CA ILE A 128 -3.76 -11.38 -13.72
C ILE A 128 -4.65 -10.40 -14.49
N GLY A 129 -4.39 -9.10 -14.30
CA GLY A 129 -5.01 -8.05 -15.13
C GLY A 129 -4.04 -7.72 -16.27
N ILE A 130 -4.17 -8.40 -17.39
CA ILE A 130 -3.41 -8.12 -18.60
C ILE A 130 -4.39 -7.57 -19.62
N VAL A 131 -4.01 -6.50 -20.31
CA VAL A 131 -4.72 -6.07 -21.51
C VAL A 131 -4.24 -7.00 -22.63
N GLU A 132 -5.15 -7.83 -23.13
CA GLU A 132 -4.86 -8.74 -24.24
C GLU A 132 -4.47 -7.93 -25.50
N ASP A 133 -3.51 -8.41 -26.29
CA ASP A 133 -2.97 -7.70 -27.45
C ASP A 133 -4.06 -7.20 -28.40
N TYR A 134 -5.09 -8.02 -28.64
CA TYR A 134 -6.21 -7.65 -29.52
C TYR A 134 -7.12 -6.54 -28.94
N LYS A 135 -7.04 -6.25 -27.63
CA LYS A 135 -7.76 -5.17 -26.94
C LYS A 135 -6.91 -3.91 -26.74
N LEU A 136 -5.62 -3.98 -27.01
CA LEU A 136 -4.69 -2.88 -26.74
C LEU A 136 -5.08 -1.63 -27.56
N LYS A 137 -5.51 -1.81 -28.80
CA LYS A 137 -5.96 -0.71 -29.65
C LYS A 137 -7.20 -0.02 -29.06
N ASP A 138 -8.23 -0.78 -28.70
CA ASP A 138 -9.46 -0.26 -28.14
C ASP A 138 -9.20 0.44 -26.79
N TRP A 139 -8.30 -0.15 -25.97
CA TRP A 139 -7.88 0.43 -24.71
C TRP A 139 -7.16 1.78 -24.93
N TYR A 140 -6.23 1.84 -25.89
CA TYR A 140 -5.52 3.07 -26.22
C TYR A 140 -6.48 4.15 -26.74
N GLU A 141 -7.38 3.80 -27.68
CA GLU A 141 -8.41 4.72 -28.18
C GLU A 141 -9.34 5.21 -27.06
N GLY A 142 -9.69 4.34 -26.11
CA GLY A 142 -10.47 4.72 -24.93
C GLY A 142 -9.76 5.73 -24.05
N ILE A 143 -8.46 5.54 -23.81
CA ILE A 143 -7.64 6.50 -23.06
C ILE A 143 -7.53 7.84 -23.77
N MET A 144 -7.34 7.84 -25.08
CA MET A 144 -7.26 9.08 -25.86
C MET A 144 -8.55 9.89 -25.82
N LYS A 145 -9.70 9.24 -25.60
CA LYS A 145 -11.02 9.88 -25.47
C LYS A 145 -11.35 10.36 -24.04
N LEU A 146 -10.52 10.06 -23.03
CA LEU A 146 -10.77 10.48 -21.64
C LEU A 146 -11.11 11.98 -21.50
N PRO A 147 -10.40 12.93 -22.16
CA PRO A 147 -10.73 14.34 -22.08
C PRO A 147 -12.11 14.70 -22.63
N GLU A 148 -12.63 13.92 -23.58
CA GLU A 148 -13.95 14.17 -24.18
C GLU A 148 -15.11 13.81 -23.27
N HIS A 149 -14.92 12.81 -22.40
CA HIS A 149 -15.94 12.36 -21.47
C HIS A 149 -16.12 13.29 -20.25
N ASP A 150 -15.15 14.16 -19.99
CA ASP A 150 -15.15 15.01 -18.79
C ASP A 150 -15.58 16.47 -19.06
N LYS A 151 -16.08 16.76 -20.27
CA LYS A 151 -16.52 18.11 -20.68
C LYS A 151 -17.58 18.72 -19.75
N ASN A 152 -18.24 17.92 -18.92
CA ASN A 152 -19.26 18.35 -17.96
C ASN A 152 -18.74 18.52 -16.52
N LYS A 153 -17.50 18.18 -16.22
CA LYS A 153 -16.87 18.42 -14.93
C LYS A 153 -16.04 19.70 -14.98
N ARG A 154 -16.16 20.53 -13.93
CA ARG A 154 -15.51 21.85 -13.82
C ARG A 154 -13.98 21.82 -13.88
N ASP A 155 -13.37 20.64 -13.88
CA ASP A 155 -11.93 20.39 -13.81
C ASP A 155 -11.41 19.61 -15.02
N GLY A 156 -11.54 20.21 -16.22
CA GLY A 156 -11.11 19.62 -17.51
C GLY A 156 -9.62 19.24 -17.57
N ASN A 157 -8.81 19.73 -16.63
CA ASN A 157 -7.38 19.44 -16.58
C ASN A 157 -7.08 18.02 -16.04
N SER A 158 -7.94 17.46 -15.17
CA SER A 158 -7.66 16.16 -14.54
C SER A 158 -7.72 14.99 -15.51
N SER A 159 -8.59 15.02 -16.52
CA SER A 159 -8.72 13.93 -17.51
C SER A 159 -7.64 13.94 -18.57
N GLU A 160 -7.13 15.10 -18.95
CA GLU A 160 -5.94 15.21 -19.80
C GLU A 160 -4.69 14.74 -19.10
N VAL A 161 -4.52 15.12 -17.83
CA VAL A 161 -3.42 14.63 -16.99
C VAL A 161 -3.51 13.11 -16.83
N ALA A 162 -4.71 12.58 -16.58
CA ALA A 162 -4.93 11.14 -16.45
C ALA A 162 -4.62 10.39 -17.76
N ARG A 163 -5.04 10.90 -18.91
CA ARG A 163 -4.70 10.34 -20.23
C ARG A 163 -3.19 10.24 -20.39
N ASP A 164 -2.49 11.35 -20.20
CA ASP A 164 -1.04 11.42 -20.40
C ASP A 164 -0.29 10.54 -19.37
N PHE A 165 -0.78 10.45 -18.14
CA PHE A 165 -0.28 9.55 -17.13
C PHE A 165 -0.40 8.06 -17.54
N PHE A 166 -1.55 7.63 -18.07
CA PHE A 166 -1.72 6.25 -18.51
C PHE A 166 -0.85 5.90 -19.72
N ILE A 167 -0.69 6.85 -20.66
CA ILE A 167 0.23 6.68 -21.80
C ILE A 167 1.67 6.54 -21.28
N PHE A 168 2.08 7.40 -20.34
CA PHE A 168 3.40 7.36 -19.76
C PHE A 168 3.67 6.00 -19.07
N LEU A 169 2.71 5.49 -18.27
CA LEU A 169 2.81 4.18 -17.66
C LEU A 169 2.94 3.04 -18.67
N LEU A 170 2.15 3.10 -19.75
CA LEU A 170 2.18 2.08 -20.79
C LEU A 170 3.57 1.97 -21.45
N PHE A 171 4.19 3.12 -21.76
CA PHE A 171 5.47 3.16 -22.47
C PHE A 171 6.71 3.02 -21.57
N THR A 172 6.56 3.21 -20.25
CA THR A 172 7.68 3.09 -19.31
C THR A 172 7.67 1.80 -18.50
N GLY A 173 6.48 1.21 -18.25
CA GLY A 173 6.33 0.08 -17.35
C GLY A 173 6.61 0.41 -15.89
N LEU A 174 6.68 1.68 -15.50
CA LEU A 174 6.90 2.12 -14.13
C LEU A 174 5.79 1.67 -13.19
N ARG A 175 6.12 1.53 -11.90
CA ARG A 175 5.08 1.40 -10.89
C ARG A 175 4.26 2.68 -10.81
N ARG A 176 2.97 2.54 -10.53
CA ARG A 176 2.03 3.67 -10.49
C ARG A 176 2.56 4.84 -9.66
N ASN A 177 3.07 4.60 -8.47
CA ASN A 177 3.54 5.65 -7.58
C ASN A 177 4.85 6.28 -8.07
N GLU A 178 5.76 5.52 -8.65
CA GLU A 178 6.99 6.03 -9.27
C GLU A 178 6.67 7.06 -10.36
N ALA A 179 5.69 6.76 -11.21
CA ALA A 179 5.26 7.71 -12.24
C ALA A 179 4.49 8.91 -11.67
N LEU A 180 3.68 8.76 -10.60
CA LEU A 180 2.97 9.86 -9.95
C LEU A 180 3.91 10.86 -9.28
N GLU A 181 4.97 10.36 -8.68
CA GLU A 181 5.95 11.14 -7.93
C GLU A 181 7.03 11.76 -8.81
N LEU A 182 7.02 11.48 -10.13
CA LEU A 182 7.96 12.04 -11.10
C LEU A 182 7.85 13.57 -11.14
N LYS A 183 8.99 14.25 -10.99
CA LYS A 183 9.07 15.69 -10.98
C LYS A 183 9.76 16.23 -12.24
N TRP A 184 9.54 17.47 -12.52
CA TRP A 184 10.21 18.15 -13.63
C TRP A 184 11.73 18.22 -13.48
N GLU A 185 12.24 18.29 -12.26
CA GLU A 185 13.68 18.26 -11.96
C GLU A 185 14.36 16.94 -12.34
N ASP A 186 13.58 15.85 -12.41
CA ASP A 186 14.06 14.52 -12.77
C ASP A 186 14.18 14.30 -14.28
N ILE A 187 13.69 15.26 -15.10
CA ILE A 187 13.67 15.15 -16.57
C ILE A 187 14.86 15.88 -17.19
N ASP A 188 15.68 15.16 -17.93
CA ASP A 188 16.76 15.72 -18.74
C ASP A 188 16.43 15.65 -20.23
N PHE A 189 15.91 16.74 -20.78
CA PHE A 189 15.60 16.84 -22.22
C PHE A 189 16.86 16.91 -23.11
N ARG A 190 18.03 17.23 -22.56
CA ARG A 190 19.28 17.29 -23.33
C ARG A 190 19.83 15.90 -23.58
N ASP A 191 19.72 15.04 -22.56
CA ASP A 191 20.15 13.66 -22.62
C ASP A 191 19.01 12.70 -23.03
N ASN A 192 17.81 13.23 -23.28
CA ASN A 192 16.62 12.44 -23.56
C ASN A 192 16.43 11.31 -22.54
N SER A 193 16.45 11.66 -21.26
CA SER A 193 16.36 10.69 -20.18
C SER A 193 15.60 11.27 -18.98
N PHE A 194 15.17 10.41 -18.09
CA PHE A 194 14.63 10.80 -16.78
C PHE A 194 15.12 9.84 -15.70
N MET A 195 15.12 10.32 -14.46
CA MET A 195 15.58 9.59 -13.29
C MET A 195 14.41 9.26 -12.37
N ILE A 196 14.34 8.04 -11.89
CA ILE A 196 13.49 7.67 -10.76
C ILE A 196 14.39 7.56 -9.54
N GLU A 197 14.24 8.51 -8.59
CA GLU A 197 15.12 8.65 -7.44
C GLU A 197 14.87 7.60 -6.36
N ASP A 198 13.60 7.23 -6.12
CA ASP A 198 13.22 6.29 -5.06
C ASP A 198 12.37 5.15 -5.63
N THR A 199 13.04 4.10 -6.08
CA THR A 199 12.36 2.84 -6.39
C THR A 199 12.09 2.07 -5.09
N LYS A 200 11.16 1.12 -5.12
CA LYS A 200 10.86 0.24 -3.97
C LYS A 200 12.10 -0.45 -3.36
N ASN A 201 13.20 -0.49 -4.11
CA ASN A 201 14.47 -1.09 -3.68
C ASN A 201 15.51 -0.04 -3.28
N HIS A 202 15.13 1.26 -3.20
CA HIS A 202 16.02 2.39 -2.93
C HIS A 202 17.20 2.50 -3.93
N GLU A 203 16.98 2.07 -5.17
CA GLU A 203 17.96 2.21 -6.26
C GLU A 203 17.47 3.25 -7.26
N ARG A 204 18.38 4.13 -7.68
CA ARG A 204 18.11 5.09 -8.75
C ARG A 204 18.00 4.35 -10.08
N HIS A 205 17.02 4.73 -10.87
CA HIS A 205 16.81 4.12 -12.17
C HIS A 205 16.70 5.18 -13.27
N LYS A 206 17.70 5.19 -14.17
CA LYS A 206 17.72 6.09 -15.34
C LYS A 206 17.04 5.43 -16.51
N MET A 207 16.07 6.12 -17.12
CA MET A 207 15.31 5.62 -18.27
C MET A 207 15.39 6.59 -19.46
N PRO A 208 15.42 6.08 -20.71
CA PRO A 208 15.42 6.91 -21.90
C PRO A 208 14.01 7.49 -22.15
N LEU A 209 13.96 8.70 -22.70
CA LEU A 209 12.76 9.31 -23.25
C LEU A 209 12.63 8.92 -24.72
N THR A 210 11.56 8.18 -25.03
CA THR A 210 11.16 7.93 -26.43
C THR A 210 10.38 9.13 -26.98
N ASN A 211 10.21 9.25 -28.28
CA ASN A 211 9.43 10.34 -28.90
C ASN A 211 8.02 10.45 -28.32
N VAL A 212 7.35 9.32 -28.05
CA VAL A 212 6.02 9.31 -27.42
C VAL A 212 6.04 9.92 -26.02
N LEU A 213 7.08 9.64 -25.24
CA LEU A 213 7.23 10.19 -23.88
C LEU A 213 7.55 11.69 -23.94
N ILE A 214 8.36 12.13 -24.90
CA ILE A 214 8.64 13.55 -25.14
C ILE A 214 7.34 14.29 -25.47
N ASP A 215 6.52 13.76 -26.39
CA ASP A 215 5.22 14.35 -26.73
C ASP A 215 4.28 14.45 -25.52
N VAL A 216 4.29 13.46 -24.63
CA VAL A 216 3.53 13.49 -23.38
C VAL A 216 4.04 14.60 -22.47
N LEU A 217 5.35 14.68 -22.27
CA LEU A 217 5.97 15.68 -21.40
C LEU A 217 5.77 17.11 -21.94
N GLU A 218 5.88 17.31 -23.24
CA GLU A 218 5.63 18.62 -23.86
C GLU A 218 4.19 19.09 -23.67
N ARG A 219 3.19 18.19 -23.79
CA ARG A 219 1.79 18.52 -23.46
C ARG A 219 1.57 18.86 -21.99
N ARG A 220 2.37 18.28 -21.09
CA ARG A 220 2.27 18.52 -19.63
C ARG A 220 3.05 19.74 -19.19
N LYS A 221 3.99 20.22 -20.00
CA LYS A 221 4.80 21.40 -19.68
C LYS A 221 3.91 22.64 -19.66
N ASN A 222 3.59 23.10 -18.47
CA ASN A 222 2.82 24.30 -18.20
C ASN A 222 3.53 25.17 -17.16
N ASP A 223 3.15 26.44 -17.07
CA ASP A 223 3.74 27.41 -16.14
C ASP A 223 3.01 27.44 -14.77
N THR A 224 2.39 26.35 -14.36
CA THR A 224 1.64 26.29 -13.07
C THR A 224 2.56 26.34 -11.85
N GLY A 225 3.86 26.11 -12.02
CA GLY A 225 4.83 26.01 -10.92
C GLY A 225 4.67 24.74 -10.08
N ASN A 226 3.82 23.80 -10.48
CA ASN A 226 3.71 22.50 -9.81
C ASN A 226 4.98 21.66 -10.08
N PRO A 227 5.65 21.10 -9.04
CA PRO A 227 6.86 20.32 -9.24
C PRO A 227 6.63 19.00 -9.97
N TYR A 228 5.41 18.44 -9.90
CA TYR A 228 5.10 17.12 -10.49
C TYR A 228 4.72 17.20 -11.97
N VAL A 229 5.18 16.22 -12.75
CA VAL A 229 4.83 16.09 -14.17
C VAL A 229 3.33 15.83 -14.35
N PHE A 230 2.78 14.96 -13.51
CA PHE A 230 1.34 14.65 -13.47
C PHE A 230 0.70 15.36 -12.29
N GLU A 231 0.41 16.63 -12.48
CA GLU A 231 -0.13 17.50 -11.43
C GLU A 231 -1.52 17.09 -10.96
N GLY A 232 -1.78 17.30 -9.67
CA GLY A 232 -3.08 17.11 -9.04
C GLY A 232 -3.84 18.44 -8.91
N GLU A 233 -5.06 18.36 -8.39
CA GLU A 233 -5.94 19.51 -8.17
C GLU A 233 -5.41 20.48 -7.10
N LYS A 234 -4.64 19.97 -6.15
CA LYS A 234 -4.09 20.81 -5.07
C LYS A 234 -2.70 21.33 -5.44
N PRO A 235 -2.36 22.54 -5.03
CA PRO A 235 -0.99 23.06 -5.20
C PRO A 235 0.06 22.06 -4.66
N ASN A 236 1.15 21.90 -5.40
CA ASN A 236 2.24 20.97 -5.03
C ASN A 236 1.81 19.54 -4.77
N SER A 237 0.77 19.07 -5.44
CA SER A 237 0.34 17.67 -5.38
C SER A 237 0.40 17.02 -6.75
N HIS A 238 0.58 15.71 -6.76
CA HIS A 238 0.45 14.89 -7.96
C HIS A 238 -1.00 14.42 -8.18
N LEU A 239 -1.29 13.95 -9.38
CA LEU A 239 -2.56 13.37 -9.79
C LEU A 239 -3.04 12.29 -8.80
N THR A 240 -4.33 12.31 -8.49
CA THR A 240 -5.01 11.18 -7.83
C THR A 240 -5.72 10.39 -8.94
N PRO A 241 -5.13 9.27 -9.41
CA PRO A 241 -5.72 8.53 -10.51
C PRO A 241 -7.06 7.92 -10.12
N PRO A 242 -7.98 7.76 -11.08
CA PRO A 242 -9.26 7.09 -10.85
C PRO A 242 -9.04 5.67 -10.30
N LYS A 243 -9.96 5.24 -9.43
CA LYS A 243 -9.92 3.92 -8.78
C LYS A 243 -10.38 2.83 -9.71
#